data_e5b80f8a77b327f1557df8b7c0a3ade8
#
_entry.id   e5b80f8a77b327f1557df8b7c0a3ade8
#
_cell.length_a   1.000
_cell.length_b   1.000
_cell.length_c   1.000
_cell.angle_alpha   90.00
_cell.angle_beta   90.00
_cell.angle_gamma   90.00
#
_symmetry.space_group_name_H-M   'P 1'
#
loop_
_entity.id
_entity.type
_entity.pdbx_description
1 polymer ?
#
loop_
_entity_poly.entity_id
_entity_poly.type
_entity_poly.pdbx_seq_one_letter_code
_entity_poly.pdbx_strand_id
1 'polypeptide(L)'
;MKKNFIQHPDLYVRQSAQIGVNMKGILYGVGVGPGDPELLTLKALRIIRECDIIAIPTADKDTCIAYLIVKQAFPEIDGKEVITIEMPMTKDKVKLEESHKSGAEKVEEFLKEGRKIAFLTLGDPTVYSTYIYIHKRILERGYQAEIINGIPSFCAVAARLQDSLSEGSGQLHIIPGSYHLENALTLPGTKVLMKSGSKLGQVKAQLKALGVEAAMVENCGMEQEKIYRTLEEIPEEAGYYSLIIVK
;
A
#
# COMPACT_ATOMS: atom_id res chain seq x y z
N MET A 1 25.16 -17.37 -14.83
CA MET A 1 25.34 -15.90 -14.79
C MET A 1 24.76 -15.37 -13.49
N LYS A 2 25.60 -15.07 -12.49
CA LYS A 2 25.19 -14.51 -11.19
C LYS A 2 25.02 -13.00 -11.35
N LYS A 3 23.80 -12.47 -11.26
CA LYS A 3 23.57 -11.02 -11.13
C LYS A 3 23.79 -10.65 -9.67
N ASN A 4 24.82 -9.85 -9.40
CA ASN A 4 25.12 -9.27 -8.10
C ASN A 4 23.98 -8.32 -7.71
N PHE A 5 23.16 -8.73 -6.75
CA PHE A 5 22.33 -7.85 -5.93
C PHE A 5 23.18 -7.45 -4.74
N ILE A 6 23.62 -6.25 -4.68
CA ILE A 6 24.00 -5.37 -3.56
C ILE A 6 25.05 -4.38 -4.10
N GLN A 7 24.59 -3.23 -4.57
CA GLN A 7 25.46 -2.05 -4.61
C GLN A 7 25.13 -1.18 -3.39
N HIS A 8 26.14 -0.87 -2.63
CA HIS A 8 26.10 -0.20 -1.34
C HIS A 8 25.37 1.15 -1.36
N PRO A 9 24.51 1.46 -0.34
CA PRO A 9 23.87 2.78 -0.19
C PRO A 9 24.86 3.93 0.03
N ASP A 10 26.07 3.65 0.49
CA ASP A 10 27.07 4.67 0.85
C ASP A 10 27.71 5.38 -0.35
N LEU A 11 27.54 4.86 -1.57
CA LEU A 11 28.07 5.52 -2.77
C LEU A 11 27.22 6.70 -3.24
N TYR A 12 25.93 6.71 -2.92
CA TYR A 12 25.04 7.82 -3.29
C TYR A 12 25.17 9.03 -2.36
N VAL A 13 25.57 8.84 -1.11
CA VAL A 13 25.72 9.92 -0.13
C VAL A 13 27.02 10.72 -0.31
N ARG A 14 28.05 10.16 -0.97
CA ARG A 14 29.35 10.83 -1.12
C ARG A 14 29.53 11.69 -2.35
N GLN A 15 28.65 11.63 -3.36
CA GLN A 15 28.74 12.46 -4.56
C GLN A 15 27.98 13.78 -4.50
N SER A 16 27.17 14.03 -3.48
CA SER A 16 26.39 15.29 -3.34
C SER A 16 27.11 16.40 -2.59
N ALA A 17 28.37 16.23 -2.21
CA ALA A 17 29.08 17.19 -1.34
C ALA A 17 29.89 18.29 -2.04
N GLN A 18 29.83 18.44 -3.35
CA GLN A 18 30.62 19.44 -4.06
C GLN A 18 29.97 20.02 -5.32
N ILE A 19 28.78 20.59 -5.22
CA ILE A 19 28.29 21.59 -6.19
C ILE A 19 27.22 22.38 -5.46
N GLY A 20 27.14 23.72 -5.60
CA GLY A 20 26.20 24.60 -4.93
C GLY A 20 24.78 24.02 -4.97
N VAL A 21 24.31 23.51 -3.81
CA VAL A 21 23.12 22.67 -3.73
C VAL A 21 21.91 23.58 -3.82
N ASN A 22 21.37 23.71 -5.02
CA ASN A 22 19.94 23.93 -5.14
C ASN A 22 19.31 22.66 -4.52
N MET A 23 18.84 22.76 -3.25
CA MET A 23 18.31 21.60 -2.52
C MET A 23 17.04 21.14 -3.22
N LYS A 24 17.19 20.15 -4.12
CA LYS A 24 16.04 19.48 -4.71
C LYS A 24 15.21 18.86 -3.59
N GLY A 25 13.90 18.98 -3.67
CA GLY A 25 12.99 18.34 -2.73
C GLY A 25 13.08 16.82 -2.75
N ILE A 26 12.41 16.17 -1.82
CA ILE A 26 12.37 14.72 -1.72
C ILE A 26 10.93 14.20 -1.64
N LEU A 27 10.63 13.11 -2.34
CA LEU A 27 9.37 12.40 -2.27
C LEU A 27 9.48 11.19 -1.33
N TYR A 28 8.62 11.12 -0.33
CA TYR A 28 8.46 9.96 0.54
C TYR A 28 7.15 9.23 0.21
N GLY A 29 7.21 7.96 -0.17
CA GLY A 29 6.04 7.10 -0.21
C GLY A 29 5.83 6.49 1.16
N VAL A 30 4.79 6.91 1.85
CA VAL A 30 4.60 6.60 3.27
C VAL A 30 3.45 5.63 3.45
N GLY A 31 3.76 4.43 3.93
CA GLY A 31 2.77 3.45 4.36
C GLY A 31 2.14 3.86 5.69
N VAL A 32 0.83 3.98 5.69
CA VAL A 32 0.07 4.43 6.87
C VAL A 32 -0.60 3.28 7.64
N GLY A 33 -0.31 2.03 7.27
CA GLY A 33 -1.00 0.88 7.84
C GLY A 33 -2.37 0.64 7.21
N PRO A 34 -3.10 -0.41 7.63
CA PRO A 34 -4.30 -0.87 6.94
C PRO A 34 -5.62 -0.27 7.46
N GLY A 35 -5.63 0.45 8.59
CA GLY A 35 -6.86 0.99 9.17
C GLY A 35 -6.67 1.59 10.56
N ASP A 36 -6.10 0.83 11.48
CA ASP A 36 -5.84 1.25 12.85
C ASP A 36 -4.72 2.31 12.89
N PRO A 37 -4.97 3.53 13.41
CA PRO A 37 -3.96 4.58 13.51
C PRO A 37 -2.79 4.22 14.43
N GLU A 38 -2.93 3.30 15.36
CA GLU A 38 -1.83 2.82 16.21
C GLU A 38 -0.85 1.91 15.46
N LEU A 39 -1.21 1.45 14.25
CA LEU A 39 -0.32 0.73 13.35
C LEU A 39 0.52 1.64 12.45
N LEU A 40 0.45 2.96 12.62
CA LEU A 40 1.42 3.88 12.04
C LEU A 40 2.81 3.62 12.65
N THR A 41 3.80 3.41 11.79
CA THR A 41 5.18 3.31 12.29
C THR A 41 5.68 4.68 12.80
N LEU A 42 6.51 4.69 13.83
CA LEU A 42 7.12 5.92 14.33
C LEU A 42 7.86 6.70 13.24
N LYS A 43 8.50 5.98 12.29
CA LYS A 43 9.17 6.60 11.14
C LYS A 43 8.17 7.26 10.20
N ALA A 44 7.05 6.61 9.88
CA ALA A 44 6.00 7.17 9.04
C ALA A 44 5.44 8.46 9.65
N LEU A 45 5.08 8.43 10.93
CA LEU A 45 4.54 9.59 11.64
C LEU A 45 5.55 10.76 11.66
N ARG A 46 6.83 10.49 11.93
CA ARG A 46 7.89 11.51 11.91
C ARG A 46 8.03 12.13 10.53
N ILE A 47 8.11 11.34 9.47
CA ILE A 47 8.23 11.83 8.09
C ILE A 47 7.02 12.68 7.69
N ILE A 48 5.80 12.24 8.01
CA ILE A 48 4.58 13.02 7.75
C ILE A 48 4.63 14.39 8.43
N ARG A 49 5.12 14.45 9.68
CA ARG A 49 5.28 15.72 10.42
C ARG A 49 6.32 16.65 9.79
N GLU A 50 7.43 16.08 9.30
CA GLU A 50 8.56 16.82 8.71
C GLU A 50 8.31 17.27 7.26
N CYS A 51 7.35 16.68 6.54
CA CYS A 51 7.04 17.04 5.16
C CYS A 51 6.23 18.33 5.09
N ASP A 52 6.49 19.12 4.02
CA ASP A 52 5.78 20.37 3.73
C ASP A 52 4.40 20.11 3.12
N ILE A 53 4.30 19.04 2.32
CA ILE A 53 3.14 18.68 1.51
C ILE A 53 2.73 17.25 1.79
N ILE A 54 1.43 17.03 1.82
CA ILE A 54 0.80 15.70 1.83
C ILE A 54 0.20 15.42 0.45
N ALA A 55 0.66 14.37 -0.22
CA ALA A 55 0.07 13.90 -1.46
C ALA A 55 -0.86 12.70 -1.18
N ILE A 56 -2.04 12.70 -1.78
CA ILE A 56 -3.04 11.64 -1.62
C ILE A 56 -3.49 11.08 -2.99
N PRO A 57 -3.78 9.76 -3.11
CA PRO A 57 -4.14 9.12 -4.38
C PRO A 57 -5.62 9.26 -4.78
N THR A 58 -6.31 10.26 -4.25
CA THR A 58 -7.76 10.50 -4.47
C THR A 58 -8.00 11.97 -4.76
N ALA A 59 -9.17 12.29 -5.30
CA ALA A 59 -9.56 13.67 -5.58
C ALA A 59 -9.92 14.47 -4.32
N ASP A 60 -10.29 13.80 -3.23
CA ASP A 60 -10.76 14.43 -2.00
C ASP A 60 -10.12 13.78 -0.76
N LYS A 61 -9.60 14.63 0.14
CA LYS A 61 -8.97 14.20 1.40
C LYS A 61 -9.97 13.61 2.40
N ASP A 62 -11.19 14.07 2.40
CA ASP A 62 -12.22 13.66 3.37
C ASP A 62 -12.76 12.25 3.07
N THR A 63 -12.50 11.73 1.87
CA THR A 63 -12.80 10.35 1.46
C THR A 63 -11.54 9.47 1.34
N CYS A 64 -10.35 10.04 1.53
CA CYS A 64 -9.09 9.32 1.46
C CYS A 64 -8.80 8.55 2.74
N ILE A 65 -8.99 7.23 2.73
CA ILE A 65 -8.75 6.37 3.91
C ILE A 65 -7.34 6.54 4.48
N ALA A 66 -6.30 6.62 3.63
CA ALA A 66 -4.94 6.83 4.10
C ALA A 66 -4.77 8.16 4.84
N TYR A 67 -5.44 9.21 4.39
CA TYR A 67 -5.43 10.51 5.07
C TYR A 67 -6.20 10.46 6.40
N LEU A 68 -7.37 9.84 6.41
CA LEU A 68 -8.21 9.71 7.60
C LEU A 68 -7.52 8.90 8.72
N ILE A 69 -6.76 7.86 8.38
CA ILE A 69 -5.95 7.11 9.35
C ILE A 69 -4.90 8.04 10.00
N VAL A 70 -4.17 8.80 9.19
CA VAL A 70 -3.15 9.73 9.73
C VAL A 70 -3.78 10.81 10.57
N LYS A 71 -4.94 11.35 10.15
CA LYS A 71 -5.65 12.41 10.88
C LYS A 71 -6.06 11.99 12.28
N GLN A 72 -6.40 10.72 12.51
CA GLN A 72 -6.71 10.20 13.83
C GLN A 72 -5.48 10.21 14.76
N ALA A 73 -4.28 9.86 14.24
CA ALA A 73 -3.04 9.84 15.00
C ALA A 73 -2.33 11.20 15.08
N PHE A 74 -2.60 12.07 14.11
CA PHE A 74 -1.97 13.39 13.95
C PHE A 74 -2.97 14.39 13.37
N PRO A 75 -3.88 14.94 14.18
CA PRO A 75 -4.92 15.89 13.73
C PRO A 75 -4.37 17.15 13.07
N GLU A 76 -3.15 17.57 13.44
CA GLU A 76 -2.47 18.74 12.88
C GLU A 76 -2.15 18.59 11.37
N ILE A 77 -2.35 17.42 10.79
CA ILE A 77 -2.23 17.20 9.33
C ILE A 77 -3.20 18.10 8.55
N ASP A 78 -4.34 18.48 9.14
CA ASP A 78 -5.30 19.39 8.50
C ASP A 78 -4.72 20.79 8.20
N GLY A 79 -3.67 21.19 8.91
CA GLY A 79 -2.95 22.44 8.66
C GLY A 79 -1.90 22.36 7.55
N LYS A 80 -1.64 21.19 6.99
CA LYS A 80 -0.68 21.00 5.91
C LYS A 80 -1.31 21.22 4.54
N GLU A 81 -0.48 21.63 3.58
CA GLU A 81 -0.88 21.68 2.18
C GLU A 81 -1.10 20.26 1.66
N VAL A 82 -2.26 20.02 1.02
CA VAL A 82 -2.63 18.73 0.46
C VAL A 82 -2.70 18.83 -1.06
N ILE A 83 -2.02 17.93 -1.76
CA ILE A 83 -2.15 17.76 -3.21
C ILE A 83 -2.78 16.42 -3.54
N THR A 84 -3.66 16.42 -4.52
CA THR A 84 -4.36 15.24 -5.03
C THR A 84 -3.67 14.71 -6.27
N ILE A 85 -3.38 13.41 -6.29
CA ILE A 85 -2.79 12.72 -7.43
C ILE A 85 -3.79 11.65 -7.84
N GLU A 86 -4.59 11.95 -8.85
CA GLU A 86 -5.64 11.01 -9.28
C GLU A 86 -5.04 9.71 -9.83
N MET A 87 -5.42 8.60 -9.22
CA MET A 87 -5.01 7.24 -9.58
C MET A 87 -6.23 6.42 -9.97
N PRO A 88 -6.69 6.49 -11.25
CA PRO A 88 -7.92 5.84 -11.66
C PRO A 88 -7.80 4.32 -11.58
N MET A 89 -8.83 3.66 -11.01
CA MET A 89 -8.95 2.21 -10.98
C MET A 89 -9.49 1.70 -12.34
N THR A 90 -8.63 1.63 -13.35
CA THR A 90 -8.98 1.19 -14.70
C THR A 90 -8.02 0.10 -15.21
N LYS A 91 -8.49 -0.68 -16.20
CA LYS A 91 -7.63 -1.62 -16.95
C LYS A 91 -7.06 -0.98 -18.24
N ASP A 92 -7.47 0.22 -18.56
CA ASP A 92 -6.99 0.98 -19.72
C ASP A 92 -5.55 1.44 -19.47
N LYS A 93 -4.62 0.81 -20.17
CA LYS A 93 -3.19 1.08 -20.03
C LYS A 93 -2.80 2.51 -20.42
N VAL A 94 -3.49 3.11 -21.38
CA VAL A 94 -3.22 4.47 -21.85
C VAL A 94 -3.59 5.47 -20.75
N LYS A 95 -4.80 5.34 -20.19
CA LYS A 95 -5.26 6.18 -19.09
C LYS A 95 -4.40 6.04 -17.85
N LEU A 96 -3.94 4.82 -17.53
CA LEU A 96 -3.02 4.59 -16.42
C LEU A 96 -1.69 5.31 -16.64
N GLU A 97 -1.11 5.18 -17.85
CA GLU A 97 0.16 5.82 -18.18
C GLU A 97 0.07 7.34 -18.12
N GLU A 98 -1.00 7.92 -18.68
CA GLU A 98 -1.26 9.37 -18.63
C GLU A 98 -1.43 9.86 -17.19
N SER A 99 -2.19 9.15 -16.36
CA SER A 99 -2.36 9.48 -14.93
C SER A 99 -1.05 9.42 -14.17
N HIS A 100 -0.25 8.37 -14.36
CA HIS A 100 1.05 8.24 -13.70
C HIS A 100 2.03 9.35 -14.14
N LYS A 101 2.01 9.72 -15.43
CA LYS A 101 2.83 10.80 -15.96
C LYS A 101 2.43 12.15 -15.37
N SER A 102 1.14 12.49 -15.45
CA SER A 102 0.60 13.73 -14.90
C SER A 102 0.83 13.84 -13.38
N GLY A 103 0.63 12.74 -12.65
CA GLY A 103 0.90 12.69 -11.22
C GLY A 103 2.38 12.94 -10.88
N ALA A 104 3.31 12.37 -11.65
CA ALA A 104 4.73 12.62 -11.48
C ALA A 104 5.12 14.07 -11.84
N GLU A 105 4.52 14.66 -12.86
CA GLU A 105 4.72 16.07 -13.24
C GLU A 105 4.27 17.02 -12.12
N LYS A 106 3.10 16.78 -11.55
CA LYS A 106 2.59 17.56 -10.43
C LYS A 106 3.49 17.48 -9.20
N VAL A 107 3.98 16.29 -8.86
CA VAL A 107 4.95 16.09 -7.77
C VAL A 107 6.26 16.83 -8.05
N GLU A 108 6.78 16.74 -9.30
CA GLU A 108 8.03 17.36 -9.69
C GLU A 108 8.02 18.88 -9.54
N GLU A 109 6.89 19.55 -9.77
CA GLU A 109 6.76 21.02 -9.58
C GLU A 109 7.21 21.44 -8.18
N PHE A 110 6.71 20.76 -7.15
CA PHE A 110 7.06 21.05 -5.76
C PHE A 110 8.48 20.59 -5.40
N LEU A 111 8.96 19.49 -6.00
CA LEU A 111 10.34 19.04 -5.77
C LEU A 111 11.37 20.03 -6.34
N LYS A 112 11.05 20.75 -7.43
CA LYS A 112 11.88 21.83 -7.97
C LYS A 112 12.04 22.99 -6.98
N GLU A 113 11.03 23.24 -6.16
CA GLU A 113 11.03 24.25 -5.10
C GLU A 113 11.79 23.81 -3.84
N GLY A 114 12.34 22.59 -3.81
CA GLY A 114 13.05 22.04 -2.65
C GLY A 114 12.15 21.46 -1.57
N ARG A 115 10.85 21.29 -1.84
CA ARG A 115 9.85 20.86 -0.85
C ARG A 115 9.87 19.36 -0.61
N LYS A 116 9.57 18.96 0.62
CA LYS A 116 9.42 17.55 1.04
C LYS A 116 7.96 17.12 0.93
N ILE A 117 7.71 16.01 0.26
CA ILE A 117 6.35 15.50 0.00
C ILE A 117 6.18 14.13 0.62
N ALA A 118 5.14 13.95 1.45
CA ALA A 118 4.70 12.64 1.92
C ALA A 118 3.50 12.16 1.08
N PHE A 119 3.72 11.15 0.23
CA PHE A 119 2.64 10.49 -0.51
C PHE A 119 2.07 9.36 0.35
N LEU A 120 0.85 9.54 0.84
CA LEU A 120 0.21 8.57 1.73
C LEU A 120 -0.30 7.35 0.96
N THR A 121 -0.01 6.17 1.49
CA THR A 121 -0.39 4.89 0.90
C THR A 121 -0.98 3.98 1.96
N LEU A 122 -2.19 3.47 1.73
CA LEU A 122 -2.82 2.49 2.61
C LEU A 122 -1.98 1.20 2.67
N GLY A 123 -1.75 0.67 3.87
CA GLY A 123 -0.89 -0.49 4.08
C GLY A 123 0.59 -0.14 3.93
N ASP A 124 1.28 -0.83 3.03
CA ASP A 124 2.71 -0.66 2.73
C ASP A 124 2.92 -0.29 1.25
N PRO A 125 3.77 0.70 0.92
CA PRO A 125 4.01 1.14 -0.46
C PRO A 125 4.64 0.07 -1.38
N THR A 126 5.23 -0.98 -0.81
CA THR A 126 5.87 -2.05 -1.58
C THR A 126 4.91 -3.16 -2.00
N VAL A 127 3.66 -3.15 -1.47
CA VAL A 127 2.67 -4.19 -1.71
C VAL A 127 1.48 -3.66 -2.49
N TYR A 128 1.40 -3.96 -3.78
CA TYR A 128 0.30 -3.60 -4.70
C TYR A 128 -0.13 -2.13 -4.62
N SER A 129 0.80 -1.22 -4.37
CA SER A 129 0.57 0.22 -4.31
C SER A 129 0.79 0.91 -5.65
N THR A 130 -0.11 1.82 -6.01
CA THR A 130 0.03 2.68 -7.20
C THR A 130 1.14 3.72 -7.03
N TYR A 131 1.52 4.08 -5.80
CA TYR A 131 2.65 4.97 -5.52
C TYR A 131 3.93 4.57 -6.26
N ILE A 132 4.20 3.26 -6.41
CA ILE A 132 5.45 2.77 -7.02
C ILE A 132 5.67 3.30 -8.45
N TYR A 133 4.59 3.60 -9.19
CA TYR A 133 4.69 4.16 -10.53
C TYR A 133 5.13 5.63 -10.51
N ILE A 134 4.69 6.40 -9.51
CA ILE A 134 5.19 7.78 -9.30
C ILE A 134 6.63 7.75 -8.81
N HIS A 135 6.94 6.89 -7.83
CA HIS A 135 8.28 6.72 -7.28
C HIS A 135 9.33 6.51 -8.37
N LYS A 136 9.10 5.55 -9.28
CA LYS A 136 10.02 5.24 -10.38
C LYS A 136 10.23 6.43 -11.30
N ARG A 137 9.16 7.14 -11.69
CA ARG A 137 9.24 8.30 -12.57
C ARG A 137 9.98 9.47 -11.94
N ILE A 138 9.85 9.68 -10.64
CA ILE A 138 10.59 10.73 -9.91
C ILE A 138 12.08 10.41 -9.86
N LEU A 139 12.45 9.14 -9.63
CA LEU A 139 13.85 8.70 -9.70
C LEU A 139 14.43 8.85 -11.12
N GLU A 140 13.68 8.45 -12.16
CA GLU A 140 14.09 8.60 -13.57
C GLU A 140 14.33 10.06 -13.97
N ARG A 141 13.63 11.01 -13.33
CA ARG A 141 13.80 12.46 -13.50
C ARG A 141 14.96 13.04 -12.67
N GLY A 142 15.69 12.21 -11.92
CA GLY A 142 16.87 12.60 -11.14
C GLY A 142 16.54 13.32 -9.81
N TYR A 143 15.34 13.12 -9.26
CA TYR A 143 14.98 13.54 -7.91
C TYR A 143 15.17 12.38 -6.92
N GLN A 144 15.21 12.74 -5.62
CA GLN A 144 15.24 11.76 -4.55
C GLN A 144 13.83 11.27 -4.24
N ALA A 145 13.69 9.95 -4.06
CA ALA A 145 12.46 9.34 -3.59
C ALA A 145 12.79 8.18 -2.64
N GLU A 146 12.10 8.12 -1.50
CA GLU A 146 12.27 7.06 -0.49
C GLU A 146 10.96 6.36 -0.19
N ILE A 147 11.05 5.07 0.17
CA ILE A 147 9.92 4.28 0.66
C ILE A 147 9.99 4.19 2.18
N ILE A 148 8.93 4.58 2.84
CA ILE A 148 8.73 4.45 4.28
C ILE A 148 7.69 3.35 4.51
N ASN A 149 8.12 2.23 5.09
CA ASN A 149 7.26 1.07 5.28
C ASN A 149 6.08 1.37 6.21
N GLY A 150 4.96 0.74 5.93
CA GLY A 150 3.80 0.61 6.79
C GLY A 150 3.53 -0.86 7.11
N ILE A 151 2.51 -1.15 7.91
CA ILE A 151 2.06 -2.51 8.17
C ILE A 151 1.19 -2.98 6.99
N PRO A 152 1.54 -4.07 6.27
CA PRO A 152 0.69 -4.63 5.23
C PRO A 152 -0.63 -5.15 5.80
N SER A 153 -1.73 -5.02 5.04
CA SER A 153 -3.07 -5.43 5.50
C SER A 153 -3.15 -6.90 5.92
N PHE A 154 -2.44 -7.79 5.25
CA PHE A 154 -2.47 -9.21 5.60
C PHE A 154 -1.81 -9.53 6.95
N CYS A 155 -0.81 -8.76 7.38
CA CYS A 155 -0.24 -8.88 8.71
C CYS A 155 -1.23 -8.44 9.79
N ALA A 156 -1.93 -7.33 9.57
CA ALA A 156 -2.94 -6.85 10.52
C ALA A 156 -4.15 -7.81 10.59
N VAL A 157 -4.60 -8.34 9.45
CA VAL A 157 -5.68 -9.33 9.40
C VAL A 157 -5.31 -10.61 10.16
N ALA A 158 -4.10 -11.12 9.99
CA ALA A 158 -3.64 -12.30 10.74
C ALA A 158 -3.64 -12.03 12.26
N ALA A 159 -3.17 -10.86 12.68
CA ALA A 159 -3.21 -10.44 14.08
C ALA A 159 -4.66 -10.33 14.61
N ARG A 160 -5.61 -9.82 13.81
CA ARG A 160 -7.04 -9.76 14.17
C ARG A 160 -7.68 -11.15 14.31
N LEU A 161 -7.25 -12.09 13.48
CA LEU A 161 -7.68 -13.49 13.57
C LEU A 161 -7.00 -14.25 14.70
N GLN A 162 -5.94 -13.68 15.30
CA GLN A 162 -5.08 -14.31 16.32
C GLN A 162 -4.44 -15.59 15.80
N ASP A 163 -3.97 -15.55 14.55
CA ASP A 163 -3.37 -16.68 13.87
C ASP A 163 -2.10 -16.26 13.11
N SER A 164 -1.18 -17.20 12.88
CA SER A 164 0.03 -16.98 12.09
C SER A 164 -0.28 -17.04 10.60
N LEU A 165 0.47 -16.29 9.78
CA LEU A 165 0.43 -16.45 8.32
C LEU A 165 1.23 -17.68 7.88
N SER A 166 2.31 -17.99 8.57
CA SER A 166 3.16 -19.14 8.24
C SER A 166 3.92 -19.59 9.47
N GLU A 167 4.11 -20.90 9.62
CA GLU A 167 4.87 -21.52 10.69
C GLU A 167 6.00 -22.37 10.11
N GLY A 168 7.12 -22.42 10.80
CA GLY A 168 8.29 -23.21 10.42
C GLY A 168 8.73 -22.92 8.97
N SER A 169 8.69 -23.93 8.12
CA SER A 169 9.04 -23.84 6.68
C SER A 169 7.82 -23.65 5.78
N GLY A 170 6.65 -23.29 6.32
CA GLY A 170 5.42 -23.10 5.57
C GLY A 170 5.55 -21.99 4.52
N GLN A 171 4.90 -22.17 3.37
CA GLN A 171 4.91 -21.21 2.29
C GLN A 171 3.78 -20.19 2.48
N LEU A 172 4.01 -18.94 2.05
CA LEU A 172 3.03 -17.86 2.06
C LEU A 172 2.89 -17.28 0.65
N HIS A 173 1.67 -17.30 0.11
CA HIS A 173 1.35 -16.77 -1.21
C HIS A 173 0.41 -15.58 -1.08
N ILE A 174 0.82 -14.40 -1.61
CA ILE A 174 0.00 -13.19 -1.62
C ILE A 174 -0.56 -13.02 -3.03
N ILE A 175 -1.88 -13.12 -3.18
CA ILE A 175 -2.56 -13.27 -4.45
C ILE A 175 -3.61 -12.17 -4.60
N PRO A 176 -3.53 -11.31 -5.64
CA PRO A 176 -4.60 -10.37 -5.93
C PRO A 176 -5.84 -11.14 -6.44
N GLY A 177 -7.00 -10.95 -5.81
CA GLY A 177 -8.26 -11.63 -6.16
C GLY A 177 -8.81 -11.37 -7.56
N SER A 178 -8.17 -10.45 -8.32
CA SER A 178 -8.48 -10.19 -9.73
C SER A 178 -7.88 -11.22 -10.70
N TYR A 179 -7.00 -12.11 -10.24
CA TYR A 179 -6.35 -13.15 -11.05
C TYR A 179 -7.14 -14.46 -11.06
N HIS A 180 -6.77 -15.35 -11.99
CA HIS A 180 -7.29 -16.74 -12.02
C HIS A 180 -6.82 -17.49 -10.79
N LEU A 181 -7.74 -17.69 -9.82
CA LEU A 181 -7.43 -18.29 -8.53
C LEU A 181 -7.17 -19.79 -8.60
N GLU A 182 -7.69 -20.47 -9.63
CA GLU A 182 -7.66 -21.95 -9.73
C GLU A 182 -6.26 -22.54 -9.51
N ASN A 183 -5.26 -22.03 -10.21
CA ASN A 183 -3.88 -22.49 -10.05
C ASN A 183 -3.24 -22.03 -8.74
N ALA A 184 -3.64 -20.86 -8.23
CA ALA A 184 -3.07 -20.29 -7.02
C ALA A 184 -3.57 -21.00 -5.76
N LEU A 185 -4.81 -21.48 -5.76
CA LEU A 185 -5.41 -22.19 -4.63
C LEU A 185 -4.84 -23.61 -4.45
N THR A 186 -4.23 -24.20 -5.49
CA THR A 186 -3.57 -25.53 -5.39
C THR A 186 -2.15 -25.47 -4.84
N LEU A 187 -1.56 -24.27 -4.66
CA LEU A 187 -0.23 -24.11 -4.09
C LEU A 187 -0.21 -24.59 -2.62
N PRO A 188 0.88 -25.19 -2.14
CA PRO A 188 1.00 -25.59 -0.74
C PRO A 188 1.17 -24.37 0.17
N GLY A 189 0.70 -24.46 1.42
CA GLY A 189 0.84 -23.41 2.43
C GLY A 189 -0.29 -22.39 2.40
N THR A 190 -0.11 -21.30 3.12
CA THR A 190 -1.13 -20.24 3.30
C THR A 190 -1.25 -19.35 2.08
N LYS A 191 -2.49 -19.03 1.68
CA LYS A 191 -2.81 -18.08 0.63
C LYS A 191 -3.53 -16.88 1.22
N VAL A 192 -3.05 -15.70 0.88
CA VAL A 192 -3.70 -14.41 1.20
C VAL A 192 -4.35 -13.90 -0.08
N LEU A 193 -5.68 -13.84 -0.11
CA LEU A 193 -6.42 -13.33 -1.24
C LEU A 193 -6.79 -11.87 -0.97
N MET A 194 -6.20 -10.96 -1.76
CA MET A 194 -6.42 -9.52 -1.63
C MET A 194 -7.38 -9.00 -2.70
N LYS A 195 -8.22 -8.02 -2.36
CA LYS A 195 -9.12 -7.33 -3.32
C LYS A 195 -10.11 -8.28 -4.00
N SER A 196 -10.66 -9.23 -3.25
CA SER A 196 -11.57 -10.28 -3.77
C SER A 196 -13.05 -9.88 -3.72
N GLY A 197 -13.41 -8.75 -3.12
CA GLY A 197 -14.80 -8.38 -2.80
C GLY A 197 -15.80 -8.51 -3.96
N SER A 198 -15.44 -8.05 -5.16
CA SER A 198 -16.31 -8.11 -6.34
C SER A 198 -16.54 -9.52 -6.92
N LYS A 199 -15.79 -10.53 -6.46
CA LYS A 199 -15.86 -11.94 -6.90
C LYS A 199 -16.02 -12.88 -5.74
N LEU A 200 -16.42 -12.39 -4.58
CA LEU A 200 -16.37 -13.12 -3.31
C LEU A 200 -17.18 -14.43 -3.37
N GLY A 201 -18.39 -14.42 -3.92
CA GLY A 201 -19.21 -15.61 -4.08
C GLY A 201 -18.53 -16.69 -4.94
N GLN A 202 -17.84 -16.31 -6.04
CA GLN A 202 -17.07 -17.27 -6.85
C GLN A 202 -15.87 -17.83 -6.07
N VAL A 203 -15.14 -16.98 -5.34
CA VAL A 203 -14.02 -17.39 -4.49
C VAL A 203 -14.49 -18.37 -3.43
N LYS A 204 -15.58 -18.05 -2.72
CA LYS A 204 -16.18 -18.90 -1.69
C LYS A 204 -16.58 -20.27 -2.23
N ALA A 205 -17.23 -20.30 -3.39
CA ALA A 205 -17.61 -21.56 -4.04
C ALA A 205 -16.39 -22.44 -4.38
N GLN A 206 -15.30 -21.84 -4.88
CA GLN A 206 -14.05 -22.56 -5.18
C GLN A 206 -13.39 -23.09 -3.90
N LEU A 207 -13.30 -22.26 -2.84
CA LEU A 207 -12.74 -22.69 -1.55
C LEU A 207 -13.53 -23.86 -0.95
N LYS A 208 -14.86 -23.78 -1.03
CA LYS A 208 -15.75 -24.86 -0.57
C LYS A 208 -15.54 -26.17 -1.36
N ALA A 209 -15.38 -26.07 -2.68
CA ALA A 209 -15.13 -27.25 -3.54
C ALA A 209 -13.78 -27.91 -3.23
N LEU A 210 -12.79 -27.13 -2.78
CA LEU A 210 -11.46 -27.63 -2.38
C LEU A 210 -11.43 -28.17 -0.94
N GLY A 211 -12.47 -27.94 -0.13
CA GLY A 211 -12.53 -28.35 1.27
C GLY A 211 -11.47 -27.71 2.17
N VAL A 212 -11.05 -26.47 1.85
CA VAL A 212 -10.03 -25.74 2.59
C VAL A 212 -10.64 -24.82 3.64
N GLU A 213 -9.91 -24.58 4.71
CA GLU A 213 -10.27 -23.59 5.74
C GLU A 213 -9.94 -22.18 5.28
N ALA A 214 -10.85 -21.24 5.57
CA ALA A 214 -10.64 -19.85 5.26
C ALA A 214 -11.31 -18.93 6.29
N ALA A 215 -10.65 -17.82 6.57
CA ALA A 215 -11.18 -16.72 7.37
C ALA A 215 -11.04 -15.39 6.59
N MET A 216 -11.90 -14.43 6.89
CA MET A 216 -11.89 -13.12 6.23
C MET A 216 -12.01 -11.99 7.25
N VAL A 217 -11.34 -10.89 6.99
CA VAL A 217 -11.60 -9.61 7.67
C VAL A 217 -11.91 -8.55 6.61
N GLU A 218 -12.98 -7.82 6.83
CA GLU A 218 -13.37 -6.66 6.05
C GLU A 218 -13.11 -5.40 6.88
N ASN A 219 -12.58 -4.33 6.24
CA ASN A 219 -12.25 -3.05 6.86
C ASN A 219 -11.37 -3.18 8.12
N CYS A 220 -10.33 -4.01 8.06
CA CYS A 220 -9.47 -4.32 9.20
C CYS A 220 -8.90 -3.05 9.85
N GLY A 221 -9.15 -2.88 11.16
CA GLY A 221 -8.73 -1.71 11.95
C GLY A 221 -9.55 -0.45 11.72
N MET A 222 -10.65 -0.50 10.97
CA MET A 222 -11.56 0.62 10.73
C MET A 222 -12.84 0.46 11.55
N GLU A 223 -13.63 1.54 11.69
CA GLU A 223 -14.88 1.55 12.48
C GLU A 223 -15.88 0.47 12.05
N GLN A 224 -15.91 0.12 10.77
CA GLN A 224 -16.83 -0.89 10.23
C GLN A 224 -16.16 -2.26 10.03
N GLU A 225 -15.18 -2.60 10.86
CA GLU A 225 -14.52 -3.89 10.82
C GLU A 225 -15.50 -5.04 11.02
N LYS A 226 -15.40 -6.08 10.16
CA LYS A 226 -16.12 -7.34 10.30
C LYS A 226 -15.15 -8.51 10.20
N ILE A 227 -15.28 -9.47 11.10
CA ILE A 227 -14.44 -10.65 11.19
C ILE A 227 -15.30 -11.88 10.93
N TYR A 228 -14.88 -12.71 9.96
CA TYR A 228 -15.49 -13.97 9.60
C TYR A 228 -14.44 -15.07 9.81
N ARG A 229 -14.66 -15.93 10.79
CA ARG A 229 -13.66 -16.92 11.23
C ARG A 229 -13.70 -18.24 10.49
N THR A 230 -14.81 -18.51 9.82
CA THR A 230 -15.00 -19.72 9.03
C THR A 230 -15.46 -19.37 7.62
N LEU A 231 -15.28 -20.32 6.68
CA LEU A 231 -15.71 -20.15 5.30
C LEU A 231 -17.24 -19.96 5.19
N GLU A 232 -18.00 -20.58 6.07
CA GLU A 232 -19.46 -20.48 6.12
C GLU A 232 -19.94 -19.09 6.48
N GLU A 233 -19.24 -18.43 7.39
CA GLU A 233 -19.57 -17.05 7.85
C GLU A 233 -19.26 -16.00 6.77
N ILE A 234 -18.36 -16.28 5.82
CA ILE A 234 -18.01 -15.33 4.75
C ILE A 234 -19.25 -15.06 3.89
N PRO A 235 -19.67 -13.79 3.69
CA PRO A 235 -20.83 -13.46 2.86
C PRO A 235 -20.57 -13.72 1.37
N GLU A 236 -21.61 -13.61 0.55
CA GLU A 236 -21.50 -13.69 -0.91
C GLU A 236 -20.92 -12.42 -1.54
N GLU A 237 -21.03 -11.28 -0.85
CA GLU A 237 -20.52 -9.97 -1.28
C GLU A 237 -19.84 -9.26 -0.12
N ALA A 238 -18.76 -8.53 -0.41
CA ALA A 238 -18.07 -7.69 0.54
C ALA A 238 -17.44 -6.48 -0.16
N GLY A 239 -17.04 -5.48 0.62
CA GLY A 239 -16.38 -4.28 0.14
C GLY A 239 -14.98 -4.53 -0.42
N TYR A 240 -14.40 -3.48 -0.99
CA TYR A 240 -13.05 -3.52 -1.58
C TYR A 240 -11.95 -3.87 -0.55
N TYR A 241 -12.13 -3.44 0.70
CA TYR A 241 -11.15 -3.66 1.77
C TYR A 241 -11.35 -5.00 2.49
N SER A 242 -11.67 -6.05 1.74
CA SER A 242 -11.76 -7.43 2.24
C SER A 242 -10.51 -8.24 1.90
N LEU A 243 -10.07 -9.05 2.87
CA LEU A 243 -8.91 -9.91 2.76
C LEU A 243 -9.23 -11.29 3.34
N ILE A 244 -8.97 -12.33 2.55
CA ILE A 244 -9.20 -13.72 2.94
C ILE A 244 -7.85 -14.39 3.18
N ILE A 245 -7.74 -15.14 4.27
CA ILE A 245 -6.63 -16.05 4.57
C ILE A 245 -7.16 -17.48 4.40
N VAL A 246 -6.46 -18.26 3.57
CA VAL A 246 -6.76 -19.68 3.27
C VAL A 246 -5.59 -20.50 3.77
N LYS A 247 -5.91 -21.51 4.58
CA LYS A 247 -4.94 -22.47 5.16
C LYS A 247 -4.89 -23.77 4.38
#